data_c00317ec1d28b05c8521982b236f5ffb
#
_entry.id   c00317ec1d28b05c8521982b236f5ffb
#
_cell.length_a   1.000
_cell.length_b   1.000
_cell.length_c   1.000
_cell.angle_alpha   90.00
_cell.angle_beta   90.00
_cell.angle_gamma   90.00
#
_symmetry.space_group_name_H-M   'P 1'
#
loop_
_entity.id
_entity.type
_entity.pdbx_description
1 polymer ?
#
loop_
_entity_poly.entity_id
_entity_poly.type
_entity_poly.pdbx_seq_one_letter_code
_entity_poly.pdbx_strand_id
1 'polypeptide(L)'
;MMKDEAPFLLEWYAHHLAVGFTKILVYTNDCSDGTDDMLIRLEELGLGYHRRNDIPEGVKPQPSAMKYAQAEPKVAEADWILMFDADEFLCINYGDGTLDPMLDAAGDANGIVITWRIFGSGNVVDWSRDPVTEQYLYAAPPTWNKGWGVKTL
;
A
#
# COMPACT_ATOMS: atom_id res chain seq x y z
N MET A 1 -6.57 1.87 -2.79
CA MET A 1 -7.27 2.19 -4.05
C MET A 1 -6.26 2.71 -5.06
N MET A 2 -6.36 2.27 -6.33
CA MET A 2 -5.35 2.59 -7.37
C MET A 2 -6.05 3.09 -8.65
N LYS A 3 -5.35 3.96 -9.38
CA LYS A 3 -5.73 4.41 -10.71
C LYS A 3 -4.46 4.73 -11.49
N ASP A 4 -4.25 4.06 -12.62
CA ASP A 4 -3.09 4.27 -13.51
C ASP A 4 -1.73 4.12 -12.79
N GLU A 5 -1.54 2.98 -12.09
CA GLU A 5 -0.34 2.66 -11.30
C GLU A 5 0.47 1.48 -11.89
N ALA A 6 0.18 1.04 -13.12
CA ALA A 6 0.80 -0.14 -13.73
C ALA A 6 2.33 -0.14 -13.69
N PRO A 7 3.04 0.98 -13.92
CA PRO A 7 4.51 0.98 -13.91
C PRO A 7 5.14 0.61 -12.56
N PHE A 8 4.43 0.87 -11.46
CA PHE A 8 4.94 0.70 -10.09
C PHE A 8 4.31 -0.47 -9.34
N LEU A 9 3.21 -0.99 -9.86
CA LEU A 9 2.35 -1.98 -9.20
C LEU A 9 3.11 -3.24 -8.76
N LEU A 10 3.93 -3.82 -9.61
CA LEU A 10 4.58 -5.09 -9.32
C LEU A 10 5.64 -4.98 -8.22
N GLU A 11 6.41 -3.88 -8.20
CA GLU A 11 7.36 -3.61 -7.13
C GLU A 11 6.63 -3.44 -5.80
N TRP A 12 5.60 -2.58 -5.78
CA TRP A 12 4.79 -2.32 -4.60
C TRP A 12 4.17 -3.62 -4.05
N TYR A 13 3.62 -4.43 -4.94
CA TYR A 13 2.97 -5.70 -4.60
C TYR A 13 3.97 -6.71 -4.02
N ALA A 14 5.09 -6.92 -4.70
CA ALA A 14 6.14 -7.83 -4.29
C ALA A 14 6.75 -7.43 -2.94
N HIS A 15 6.99 -6.13 -2.73
CA HIS A 15 7.48 -5.59 -1.46
C HIS A 15 6.55 -5.96 -0.30
N HIS A 16 5.23 -5.69 -0.45
CA HIS A 16 4.29 -5.93 0.65
C HIS A 16 4.06 -7.42 0.93
N LEU A 17 4.13 -8.28 -0.08
CA LEU A 17 4.16 -9.73 0.15
C LEU A 17 5.44 -10.14 0.88
N ALA A 18 6.60 -9.58 0.52
CA ALA A 18 7.88 -9.91 1.14
C ALA A 18 7.98 -9.48 2.61
N VAL A 19 7.37 -8.34 2.99
CA VAL A 19 7.31 -7.92 4.40
C VAL A 19 6.26 -8.65 5.23
N GLY A 20 5.45 -9.55 4.62
CA GLY A 20 4.59 -10.47 5.35
C GLY A 20 3.09 -10.20 5.27
N PHE A 21 2.60 -9.31 4.39
CA PHE A 21 1.16 -9.21 4.16
C PHE A 21 0.64 -10.50 3.51
N THR A 22 -0.32 -11.12 4.14
CA THR A 22 -0.92 -12.38 3.67
C THR A 22 -2.05 -12.18 2.67
N LYS A 23 -2.67 -10.99 2.68
CA LYS A 23 -3.79 -10.64 1.80
C LYS A 23 -3.66 -9.17 1.38
N ILE A 24 -3.72 -8.92 0.09
CA ILE A 24 -3.74 -7.57 -0.48
C ILE A 24 -5.04 -7.41 -1.26
N LEU A 25 -5.85 -6.41 -0.89
CA LEU A 25 -7.10 -6.09 -1.56
C LEU A 25 -6.98 -4.72 -2.22
N VAL A 26 -7.13 -4.66 -3.52
CA VAL A 26 -7.04 -3.42 -4.30
C VAL A 26 -8.36 -3.11 -4.98
N TYR A 27 -8.82 -1.88 -4.81
CA TYR A 27 -9.92 -1.30 -5.57
C TYR A 27 -9.37 -0.41 -6.68
N THR A 28 -9.89 -0.54 -7.89
CA THR A 28 -9.54 0.34 -9.02
C THR A 28 -10.75 1.10 -9.55
N ASN A 29 -10.50 2.26 -10.14
CA ASN A 29 -11.48 2.98 -10.93
C ASN A 29 -10.81 3.66 -12.12
N ASP A 30 -11.47 3.63 -13.28
CA ASP A 30 -11.10 4.37 -14.49
C ASP A 30 -9.62 4.20 -14.91
N CYS A 31 -9.05 3.00 -14.78
CA CYS A 31 -7.70 2.70 -15.24
C CYS A 31 -7.64 2.67 -16.76
N SER A 32 -6.57 3.21 -17.32
CA SER A 32 -6.32 3.27 -18.78
C SER A 32 -4.95 2.70 -19.19
N ASP A 33 -4.11 2.31 -18.22
CA ASP A 33 -2.73 1.88 -18.41
C ASP A 33 -2.49 0.37 -18.21
N GLY A 34 -3.57 -0.40 -17.93
CA GLY A 34 -3.51 -1.84 -17.66
C GLY A 34 -3.34 -2.22 -16.19
N THR A 35 -3.42 -1.26 -15.26
CA THR A 35 -3.39 -1.52 -13.82
C THR A 35 -4.41 -2.58 -13.39
N ASP A 36 -5.64 -2.48 -13.88
CA ASP A 36 -6.71 -3.43 -13.54
C ASP A 36 -6.48 -4.82 -14.14
N ASP A 37 -5.96 -4.93 -15.37
CA ASP A 37 -5.60 -6.21 -15.99
C ASP A 37 -4.50 -6.92 -15.20
N MET A 38 -3.49 -6.19 -14.76
CA MET A 38 -2.43 -6.73 -13.91
C MET A 38 -2.97 -7.24 -12.57
N LEU A 39 -3.87 -6.50 -11.93
CA LEU A 39 -4.48 -6.90 -10.66
C LEU A 39 -5.40 -8.11 -10.82
N ILE A 40 -6.17 -8.20 -11.89
CA ILE A 40 -6.94 -9.39 -12.25
C ILE A 40 -6.00 -10.60 -12.36
N ARG A 41 -4.85 -10.43 -13.03
CA ARG A 41 -3.88 -11.51 -13.16
C ARG A 41 -3.25 -11.93 -11.83
N LEU A 42 -2.98 -10.99 -10.93
CA LEU A 42 -2.50 -11.29 -9.58
C LEU A 42 -3.54 -12.06 -8.75
N GLU A 43 -4.83 -11.71 -8.89
CA GLU A 43 -5.92 -12.47 -8.24
C GLU A 43 -6.04 -13.89 -8.80
N GLU A 44 -5.95 -14.09 -10.11
CA GLU A 44 -5.93 -15.43 -10.74
C GLU A 44 -4.76 -16.31 -10.25
N LEU A 45 -3.63 -15.67 -9.93
CA LEU A 45 -2.45 -16.35 -9.35
C LEU A 45 -2.57 -16.58 -7.83
N GLY A 46 -3.65 -16.14 -7.21
CA GLY A 46 -3.88 -16.28 -5.76
C GLY A 46 -3.04 -15.35 -4.90
N LEU A 47 -2.44 -14.31 -5.48
CA LEU A 47 -1.55 -13.37 -4.78
C LEU A 47 -2.30 -12.22 -4.10
N GLY A 48 -3.58 -12.01 -4.43
CA GLY A 48 -4.40 -10.96 -3.80
C GLY A 48 -5.81 -10.92 -4.33
N TYR A 49 -6.49 -9.80 -4.13
CA TYR A 49 -7.89 -9.60 -4.50
C TYR A 49 -8.04 -8.26 -5.22
N HIS A 50 -8.77 -8.26 -6.33
CA HIS A 50 -9.10 -7.07 -7.08
C HIS A 50 -10.61 -6.83 -7.11
N ARG A 51 -11.03 -5.57 -6.98
CA ARG A 51 -12.42 -5.13 -7.12
C ARG A 51 -12.48 -3.82 -7.89
N ARG A 52 -13.50 -3.67 -8.71
CA ARG A 52 -13.84 -2.36 -9.26
C ARG A 52 -14.53 -1.51 -8.23
N ASN A 53 -14.13 -0.25 -8.17
CA ASN A 53 -14.75 0.75 -7.30
C ASN A 53 -15.83 1.48 -8.09
N ASP A 54 -17.07 1.04 -7.96
CA ASP A 54 -18.24 1.72 -8.56
C ASP A 54 -18.57 2.94 -7.68
N ILE A 55 -18.06 4.10 -8.09
CA ILE A 55 -18.13 5.32 -7.32
C ILE A 55 -19.51 5.96 -7.45
N PRO A 56 -20.31 6.09 -6.37
CA PRO A 56 -21.58 6.79 -6.43
C PRO A 56 -21.40 8.27 -6.75
N GLU A 57 -22.41 8.87 -7.39
CA GLU A 57 -22.38 10.31 -7.72
C GLU A 57 -22.14 11.16 -6.46
N GLY A 58 -21.21 12.12 -6.57
CA GLY A 58 -20.84 13.02 -5.48
C GLY A 58 -19.94 12.42 -4.40
N VAL A 59 -19.57 11.15 -4.50
CA VAL A 59 -18.65 10.47 -3.57
C VAL A 59 -17.23 10.50 -4.11
N LYS A 60 -16.24 10.73 -3.25
CA LYS A 60 -14.83 10.62 -3.63
C LYS A 60 -14.41 9.15 -3.76
N PRO A 61 -13.44 8.81 -4.63
CA PRO A 61 -13.00 7.44 -4.88
C PRO A 61 -12.57 6.68 -3.62
N GLN A 62 -11.73 7.26 -2.79
CA GLN A 62 -11.20 6.60 -1.60
C GLN A 62 -12.27 6.27 -0.55
N PRO A 63 -13.16 7.19 -0.13
CA PRO A 63 -14.29 6.86 0.73
C PRO A 63 -15.23 5.79 0.17
N SER A 64 -15.44 5.77 -1.17
CA SER A 64 -16.22 4.73 -1.83
C SER A 64 -15.55 3.36 -1.66
N ALA A 65 -14.28 3.23 -2.00
CA ALA A 65 -13.52 1.99 -1.86
C ALA A 65 -13.49 1.50 -0.40
N MET A 66 -13.29 2.41 0.56
CA MET A 66 -13.31 2.06 1.99
C MET A 66 -14.65 1.48 2.43
N LYS A 67 -15.75 2.07 1.96
CA LYS A 67 -17.10 1.58 2.28
C LYS A 67 -17.32 0.16 1.75
N TYR A 68 -16.87 -0.13 0.52
CA TYR A 68 -16.96 -1.48 -0.04
C TYR A 68 -16.03 -2.45 0.69
N ALA A 69 -14.80 -2.03 1.01
CA ALA A 69 -13.83 -2.87 1.73
C ALA A 69 -14.35 -3.32 3.10
N GLN A 70 -15.08 -2.48 3.83
CA GLN A 70 -15.70 -2.84 5.11
C GLN A 70 -16.71 -3.99 4.99
N ALA A 71 -17.29 -4.21 3.82
CA ALA A 71 -18.24 -5.29 3.57
C ALA A 71 -17.55 -6.58 3.05
N GLU A 72 -16.25 -6.55 2.77
CA GLU A 72 -15.51 -7.71 2.28
C GLU A 72 -15.24 -8.71 3.41
N PRO A 73 -15.59 -10.01 3.24
CA PRO A 73 -15.31 -11.03 4.25
C PRO A 73 -13.83 -11.11 4.63
N LYS A 74 -12.93 -10.91 3.65
CA LYS A 74 -11.47 -10.94 3.88
C LYS A 74 -10.97 -9.83 4.81
N VAL A 75 -11.65 -8.70 4.81
CA VAL A 75 -11.37 -7.59 5.74
C VAL A 75 -11.92 -7.93 7.13
N ALA A 76 -13.14 -8.46 7.20
CA ALA A 76 -13.75 -8.85 8.48
C ALA A 76 -13.02 -10.00 9.20
N GLU A 77 -12.36 -10.88 8.44
CA GLU A 77 -11.60 -12.04 8.96
C GLU A 77 -10.14 -11.71 9.29
N ALA A 78 -9.65 -10.48 8.99
CA ALA A 78 -8.25 -10.12 9.19
C ALA A 78 -7.99 -9.76 10.66
N ASP A 79 -6.87 -10.24 11.20
CA ASP A 79 -6.41 -9.87 12.56
C ASP A 79 -5.89 -8.43 12.58
N TRP A 80 -5.20 -8.03 11.50
CA TRP A 80 -4.63 -6.71 11.33
C TRP A 80 -4.93 -6.15 9.94
N ILE A 81 -5.20 -4.86 9.86
CA ILE A 81 -5.52 -4.18 8.59
C ILE A 81 -4.71 -2.90 8.49
N LEU A 82 -3.99 -2.74 7.39
CA LEU A 82 -3.33 -1.49 7.05
C LEU A 82 -3.84 -0.97 5.70
N MET A 83 -4.20 0.29 5.68
CA MET A 83 -4.61 0.96 4.45
C MET A 83 -3.50 1.92 3.98
N PHE A 84 -2.96 1.65 2.78
CA PHE A 84 -1.95 2.53 2.18
C PHE A 84 -2.33 3.02 0.79
N ASP A 85 -1.55 3.98 0.33
CA ASP A 85 -1.55 4.45 -1.04
C ASP A 85 -0.51 3.66 -1.88
N ALA A 86 -0.61 3.72 -3.20
CA ALA A 86 0.24 2.95 -4.11
C ALA A 86 1.70 3.40 -4.15
N ASP A 87 2.01 4.54 -3.57
CA ASP A 87 3.34 5.14 -3.44
C ASP A 87 3.94 5.01 -2.04
N GLU A 88 3.31 4.23 -1.17
CA GLU A 88 3.77 3.98 0.19
C GLU A 88 4.34 2.57 0.32
N PHE A 89 5.53 2.46 0.90
CA PHE A 89 6.24 1.20 1.15
C PHE A 89 6.47 1.02 2.64
N LEU A 90 5.90 -0.03 3.24
CA LEU A 90 6.11 -0.32 4.66
C LEU A 90 7.56 -0.76 4.89
N CYS A 91 8.26 -0.02 5.74
CA CYS A 91 9.63 -0.34 6.15
C CYS A 91 9.65 -0.69 7.64
N ILE A 92 10.00 -1.92 7.97
CA ILE A 92 10.02 -2.43 9.34
C ILE A 92 11.49 -2.49 9.80
N ASN A 93 11.82 -1.69 10.83
CA ASN A 93 13.15 -1.62 11.41
C ASN A 93 13.25 -2.46 12.72
N TYR A 94 12.53 -3.58 12.78
CA TYR A 94 12.49 -4.48 13.92
C TYR A 94 12.60 -5.94 13.48
N GLY A 95 13.24 -6.78 14.30
CA GLY A 95 13.40 -8.19 14.00
C GLY A 95 14.17 -8.43 12.69
N ASP A 96 13.62 -9.23 11.83
CA ASP A 96 14.15 -9.53 10.49
C ASP A 96 13.58 -8.61 9.37
N GLY A 97 12.82 -7.59 9.76
CA GLY A 97 12.20 -6.66 8.82
C GLY A 97 10.83 -7.10 8.29
N THR A 98 10.22 -8.11 8.91
CA THR A 98 8.88 -8.61 8.54
C THR A 98 7.82 -8.26 9.60
N LEU A 99 6.55 -8.46 9.24
CA LEU A 99 5.40 -8.16 10.11
C LEU A 99 5.36 -9.06 11.35
N ASP A 100 5.59 -10.36 11.22
CA ASP A 100 5.39 -11.31 12.32
C ASP A 100 6.18 -10.95 13.59
N PRO A 101 7.51 -10.72 13.56
CA PRO A 101 8.24 -10.31 14.76
C PRO A 101 7.80 -8.96 15.32
N MET A 102 7.38 -8.04 14.45
CA MET A 102 6.88 -6.73 14.89
C MET A 102 5.54 -6.87 15.60
N LEU A 103 4.63 -7.67 15.08
CA LEU A 103 3.32 -7.93 15.68
C LEU A 103 3.45 -8.70 17.00
N ASP A 104 4.32 -9.70 17.05
CA ASP A 104 4.64 -10.42 18.28
C ASP A 104 5.15 -9.48 19.38
N ALA A 105 6.02 -8.53 19.02
CA ALA A 105 6.54 -7.55 19.95
C ALA A 105 5.50 -6.51 20.40
N ALA A 106 4.47 -6.25 19.58
CA ALA A 106 3.37 -5.36 19.92
C ALA A 106 2.43 -5.98 20.98
N GLY A 107 2.43 -7.31 21.15
CA GLY A 107 1.66 -8.02 22.17
C GLY A 107 0.16 -7.72 22.08
N ASP A 108 -0.41 -7.24 23.19
CA ASP A 108 -1.86 -6.94 23.31
C ASP A 108 -2.26 -5.59 22.71
N ALA A 109 -1.42 -4.98 21.88
CA ALA A 109 -1.76 -3.70 21.22
C ALA A 109 -2.93 -3.87 20.24
N ASN A 110 -3.87 -2.92 20.26
CA ASN A 110 -5.01 -2.89 19.34
C ASN A 110 -4.76 -1.98 18.12
N GLY A 111 -3.56 -1.45 17.98
CA GLY A 111 -3.17 -0.62 16.85
C GLY A 111 -1.71 -0.21 16.95
N ILE A 112 -1.06 -0.10 15.81
CA ILE A 112 0.34 0.31 15.68
C ILE A 112 0.38 1.54 14.79
N VAL A 113 0.91 2.65 15.32
CA VAL A 113 1.07 3.89 14.55
C VAL A 113 2.37 3.83 13.77
N ILE A 114 2.27 3.97 12.47
CA ILE A 114 3.39 3.95 11.52
C ILE A 114 3.57 5.37 10.98
N THR A 115 4.73 5.96 11.23
CA THR A 115 5.04 7.32 10.80
C THR A 115 5.51 7.36 9.35
N TRP A 116 5.10 8.36 8.60
CA TRP A 116 5.62 8.58 7.26
C TRP A 116 7.09 8.97 7.28
N ARG A 117 7.77 8.52 6.26
CA ARG A 117 9.07 9.01 5.87
C ARG A 117 9.00 9.49 4.42
N ILE A 118 8.92 10.80 4.21
CA ILE A 118 8.74 11.36 2.88
C ILE A 118 10.07 11.41 2.15
N PHE A 119 10.09 10.86 0.93
CA PHE A 119 11.21 10.90 0.01
C PHE A 119 10.99 11.97 -1.05
N GLY A 120 12.06 12.65 -1.44
CA GLY A 120 12.07 13.59 -2.53
C GLY A 120 12.65 12.99 -3.80
N SER A 121 12.53 13.71 -4.92
CA SER A 121 13.04 13.25 -6.22
C SER A 121 14.57 13.04 -6.26
N GLY A 122 15.33 13.67 -5.36
CA GLY A 122 16.79 13.53 -5.34
C GLY A 122 17.49 13.94 -6.64
N ASN A 123 16.88 14.84 -7.43
CA ASN A 123 17.28 15.23 -8.78
C ASN A 123 17.04 14.15 -9.87
N VAL A 124 16.27 13.12 -9.59
CA VAL A 124 15.75 12.23 -10.63
C VAL A 124 14.75 13.03 -11.46
N VAL A 125 15.04 13.22 -12.74
CA VAL A 125 14.24 14.03 -13.68
C VAL A 125 13.60 13.14 -14.74
N ASP A 126 14.35 12.16 -15.22
CA ASP A 126 13.89 11.27 -16.27
C ASP A 126 13.23 10.01 -15.68
N TRP A 127 12.21 9.52 -16.36
CA TRP A 127 11.58 8.26 -16.01
C TRP A 127 12.54 7.09 -16.27
N SER A 128 12.60 6.14 -15.35
CA SER A 128 13.34 4.89 -15.48
C SER A 128 12.42 3.71 -15.16
N ARG A 129 12.82 2.51 -15.60
CA ARG A 129 12.19 1.23 -15.22
C ARG A 129 12.75 0.64 -13.92
N ASP A 130 13.74 1.30 -13.34
CA ASP A 130 14.32 0.84 -12.10
C ASP A 130 13.30 0.92 -10.95
N PRO A 131 13.40 0.07 -9.93
CA PRO A 131 12.51 0.13 -8.78
C PRO A 131 12.46 1.52 -8.13
N VAL A 132 11.29 1.95 -7.70
CA VAL A 132 11.07 3.22 -6.98
C VAL A 132 11.97 3.31 -5.75
N THR A 133 12.14 2.20 -5.05
CA THR A 133 12.99 2.09 -3.85
C THR A 133 14.49 2.22 -4.14
N GLU A 134 14.93 2.00 -5.37
CA GLU A 134 16.31 2.19 -5.81
C GLU A 134 16.55 3.60 -6.39
N GLN A 135 15.52 4.23 -6.92
CA GLN A 135 15.63 5.56 -7.53
C GLN A 135 15.56 6.70 -6.51
N TYR A 136 14.64 6.62 -5.55
CA TYR A 136 14.36 7.71 -4.61
C TYR A 136 14.99 7.43 -3.24
N LEU A 137 16.24 7.88 -3.05
CA LEU A 137 17.05 7.55 -1.87
C LEU A 137 17.12 8.67 -0.83
N TYR A 138 16.63 9.87 -1.15
CA TYR A 138 16.76 11.03 -0.28
C TYR A 138 15.47 11.33 0.48
N ALA A 139 15.48 11.01 1.75
CA ALA A 139 14.35 11.25 2.65
C ALA A 139 14.45 12.63 3.33
N ALA A 140 13.30 13.20 3.65
CA ALA A 140 13.22 14.37 4.51
C ALA A 140 13.85 14.09 5.89
N PRO A 141 14.48 15.08 6.57
CA PRO A 141 15.01 14.87 7.90
C PRO A 141 13.90 14.49 8.90
N PRO A 142 14.20 13.66 9.93
CA PRO A 142 13.19 13.22 10.91
C PRO A 142 12.51 14.37 11.65
N THR A 143 13.19 15.51 11.74
CA THR A 143 12.68 16.72 12.41
C THR A 143 11.81 17.60 11.53
N TRP A 144 11.56 17.21 10.25
CA TRP A 144 10.72 17.99 9.34
C TRP A 144 9.24 17.80 9.70
N ASN A 145 8.65 18.85 10.25
CA ASN A 145 7.29 18.80 10.82
C ASN A 145 6.17 18.55 9.80
N LYS A 146 6.41 18.80 8.51
CA LYS A 146 5.42 18.49 7.45
C LYS A 146 5.39 17.02 7.06
N GLY A 147 6.34 16.21 7.53
CA GLY A 147 6.41 14.78 7.29
C GLY A 147 5.77 13.93 8.41
N TRP A 148 5.00 14.52 9.31
CA TRP A 148 4.41 13.81 10.45
C TRP A 148 3.03 13.21 10.17
N GLY A 149 2.78 12.80 8.95
CA GLY A 149 1.66 11.93 8.64
C GLY A 149 1.87 10.54 9.22
N VAL A 150 0.76 9.86 9.50
CA VAL A 150 0.79 8.48 10.03
C VAL A 150 -0.23 7.62 9.30
N LYS A 151 0.05 6.31 9.26
CA LYS A 151 -0.91 5.24 9.00
C LYS A 151 -1.09 4.44 10.29
N THR A 152 -2.18 3.72 10.39
CA THR A 152 -2.43 2.83 11.54
C THR A 152 -2.70 1.42 11.04
N LEU A 153 -1.91 0.49 11.54
CA LEU A 153 -2.11 -0.95 11.41
C LEU A 153 -2.92 -1.43 12.59
#